data_cfb2c956436b261aa6167e65de34322d
#
_entry.id   cfb2c956436b261aa6167e65de34322d
#
_cell.length_a   1.000
_cell.length_b   1.000
_cell.length_c   1.000
_cell.angle_alpha   90.00
_cell.angle_beta   90.00
_cell.angle_gamma   90.00
#
_symmetry.space_group_name_H-M   'P 1'
#
loop_
_entity.id
_entity.type
_entity.pdbx_description
1 polymer ?
#
loop_
_entity_poly.entity_id
_entity_poly.type
_entity_poly.pdbx_seq_one_letter_code
_entity_poly.pdbx_strand_id
1 'polypeptide(L)'
;TFFDIRRYMNHVDNRILGKMFDTVIYGAGKGIYRTFSDYVQGAEDYFNAENMLYYFGDLDYEGILIYEHLAGMPWENLSGKAVRIDLFVTAYEKMLDKAENTGLENLPDTKEKQNSNIGTLFLSFFKQRYQEQIVQILRAGKYIPQEILNEHDWG
;
A
#
# COMPACT_ATOMS: atom_id res chain seq x y z
N THR A 1 -7.51 5.65 -7.17
CA THR A 1 -6.35 4.77 -7.43
C THR A 1 -6.74 3.32 -7.73
N PHE A 2 -7.57 2.65 -6.89
CA PHE A 2 -8.03 1.29 -7.20
C PHE A 2 -8.66 1.19 -8.58
N PHE A 3 -9.57 2.08 -8.92
CA PHE A 3 -10.24 2.11 -10.23
C PHE A 3 -9.27 2.44 -11.36
N ASP A 4 -8.26 3.28 -11.12
CA ASP A 4 -7.25 3.63 -12.13
C ASP A 4 -6.32 2.45 -12.39
N ILE A 5 -5.84 1.77 -11.37
CA ILE A 5 -5.03 0.54 -11.49
C ILE A 5 -5.85 -0.53 -12.24
N ARG A 6 -7.10 -0.76 -11.82
CA ARG A 6 -7.98 -1.74 -12.49
C ARG A 6 -8.22 -1.39 -13.95
N ARG A 7 -8.41 -0.12 -14.27
CA ARG A 7 -8.57 0.36 -15.63
C ARG A 7 -7.28 0.14 -16.44
N TYR A 8 -6.14 0.51 -15.88
CA TYR A 8 -4.85 0.30 -16.50
C TYR A 8 -4.61 -1.18 -16.81
N MET A 9 -4.83 -2.08 -15.85
CA MET A 9 -4.68 -3.52 -16.03
C MET A 9 -5.62 -4.08 -17.12
N ASN A 10 -6.84 -3.58 -17.23
CA ASN A 10 -7.80 -4.06 -18.21
C ASN A 10 -7.57 -3.56 -19.65
N HIS A 11 -6.92 -2.41 -19.83
CA HIS A 11 -6.86 -1.73 -21.11
C HIS A 11 -5.44 -1.49 -21.63
N VAL A 12 -4.42 -1.58 -20.77
CA VAL A 12 -3.03 -1.28 -21.12
C VAL A 12 -2.13 -2.48 -20.90
N ASP A 13 -1.84 -2.80 -19.63
CA ASP A 13 -0.93 -3.89 -19.24
C ASP A 13 -1.23 -4.31 -17.79
N ASN A 14 -1.04 -5.56 -17.46
CA ASN A 14 -1.05 -6.06 -16.09
C ASN A 14 0.30 -5.91 -15.38
N ARG A 15 1.27 -5.29 -16.01
CA ARG A 15 2.57 -4.92 -15.44
C ARG A 15 2.49 -3.52 -14.84
N ILE A 16 2.51 -3.43 -13.52
CA ILE A 16 2.47 -2.19 -12.75
C ILE A 16 3.85 -1.94 -12.15
N LEU A 17 4.50 -0.84 -12.53
CA LEU A 17 5.85 -0.47 -12.04
C LEU A 17 6.84 -1.65 -12.09
N GLY A 18 6.83 -2.37 -13.22
CA GLY A 18 7.73 -3.49 -13.48
C GLY A 18 7.32 -4.84 -12.87
N LYS A 19 6.24 -4.90 -12.09
CA LYS A 19 5.70 -6.15 -11.51
C LYS A 19 4.43 -6.58 -12.21
N MET A 20 4.31 -7.89 -12.49
CA MET A 20 3.08 -8.49 -13.03
C MET A 20 2.06 -8.69 -11.92
N PHE A 21 0.81 -8.31 -12.17
CA PHE A 21 -0.32 -8.51 -11.27
C PHE A 21 -1.48 -9.19 -11.99
N ASP A 22 -2.01 -10.24 -11.41
CA ASP A 22 -3.17 -10.95 -11.94
C ASP A 22 -4.48 -10.38 -11.40
N THR A 23 -4.44 -9.78 -10.21
CA THR A 23 -5.64 -9.31 -9.51
C THR A 23 -5.33 -8.07 -8.66
N VAL A 24 -6.30 -7.18 -8.57
CA VAL A 24 -6.30 -6.05 -7.64
C VAL A 24 -7.51 -6.17 -6.70
N ILE A 25 -7.27 -6.03 -5.40
CA ILE A 25 -8.29 -6.13 -4.35
C ILE A 25 -8.54 -4.76 -3.73
N TYR A 26 -9.81 -4.38 -3.60
CA TYR A 26 -10.19 -3.14 -2.94
C TYR A 26 -10.23 -3.32 -1.41
N GLY A 27 -9.32 -2.64 -0.71
CA GLY A 27 -9.15 -2.79 0.73
C GLY A 27 -10.19 -2.06 1.58
N ALA A 28 -10.81 -0.98 1.08
CA ALA A 28 -11.78 -0.17 1.83
C ALA A 28 -11.28 0.30 3.22
N GLY A 29 -10.01 0.69 3.33
CA GLY A 29 -9.43 1.13 4.59
C GLY A 29 -9.44 0.03 5.67
N LYS A 30 -9.80 0.36 6.90
CA LYS A 30 -9.88 -0.62 8.02
C LYS A 30 -10.88 -1.76 7.81
N GLY A 31 -11.79 -1.63 6.85
CA GLY A 31 -12.70 -2.71 6.47
C GLY A 31 -11.99 -3.98 6.05
N ILE A 32 -10.77 -3.85 5.51
CA ILE A 32 -9.94 -4.96 5.08
C ILE A 32 -9.66 -5.99 6.19
N TYR A 33 -9.62 -5.58 7.45
CA TYR A 33 -9.37 -6.49 8.58
C TYR A 33 -10.43 -7.58 8.70
N ARG A 34 -11.67 -7.28 8.31
CA ARG A 34 -12.77 -8.26 8.31
C ARG A 34 -12.83 -9.07 7.03
N THR A 35 -12.70 -8.37 5.89
CA THR A 35 -12.92 -8.98 4.58
C THR A 35 -11.72 -9.77 4.09
N PHE A 36 -10.51 -9.50 4.59
CA PHE A 36 -9.31 -10.21 4.14
C PHE A 36 -9.34 -11.71 4.49
N SER A 37 -9.85 -12.05 5.67
CA SER A 37 -10.07 -13.46 6.05
C SER A 37 -10.99 -14.19 5.06
N ASP A 38 -12.07 -13.53 4.65
CA ASP A 38 -13.01 -14.10 3.69
C ASP A 38 -12.35 -14.29 2.32
N TYR A 39 -11.52 -13.35 1.88
CA TYR A 39 -10.76 -13.48 0.63
C TYR A 39 -9.80 -14.67 0.68
N VAL A 40 -9.01 -14.76 1.75
CA VAL A 40 -8.00 -15.82 1.92
C VAL A 40 -8.64 -17.21 1.93
N GLN A 41 -9.82 -17.34 2.54
CA GLN A 41 -10.54 -18.61 2.62
C GLN A 41 -11.43 -18.90 1.40
N GLY A 42 -11.97 -17.85 0.78
CA GLY A 42 -12.91 -18.00 -0.34
C GLY A 42 -12.26 -18.06 -1.72
N ALA A 43 -11.00 -17.69 -1.85
CA ALA A 43 -10.30 -17.56 -3.12
C ALA A 43 -8.93 -18.25 -3.08
N GLU A 44 -8.88 -19.51 -2.66
CA GLU A 44 -7.65 -20.26 -2.41
C GLU A 44 -6.70 -20.31 -3.60
N ASP A 45 -7.22 -20.36 -4.84
CA ASP A 45 -6.40 -20.36 -6.05
C ASP A 45 -5.55 -19.08 -6.18
N TYR A 46 -6.04 -17.95 -5.63
CA TYR A 46 -5.32 -16.67 -5.60
C TYR A 46 -4.42 -16.49 -4.38
N PHE A 47 -4.63 -17.23 -3.31
CA PHE A 47 -3.94 -17.09 -2.03
C PHE A 47 -3.11 -18.31 -1.64
N ASN A 48 -2.59 -19.04 -2.62
CA ASN A 48 -1.63 -20.11 -2.34
C ASN A 48 -0.28 -19.53 -1.90
N ALA A 49 0.60 -20.36 -1.32
CA ALA A 49 1.88 -19.92 -0.78
C ALA A 49 2.86 -19.37 -1.83
N GLU A 50 2.61 -19.58 -3.11
CA GLU A 50 3.45 -19.11 -4.22
C GLU A 50 3.03 -17.71 -4.68
N ASN A 51 1.80 -17.28 -4.39
CA ASN A 51 1.31 -15.96 -4.75
C ASN A 51 1.87 -14.89 -3.81
N MET A 52 2.27 -13.78 -4.41
CA MET A 52 2.76 -12.61 -3.68
C MET A 52 1.63 -11.58 -3.58
N LEU A 53 1.35 -11.12 -2.36
CA LEU A 53 0.40 -10.06 -2.08
C LEU A 53 1.15 -8.78 -1.76
N TYR A 54 0.69 -7.67 -2.33
CA TYR A 54 1.28 -6.36 -2.10
C TYR A 54 0.22 -5.39 -1.61
N TYR A 55 0.57 -4.70 -0.53
CA TYR A 55 -0.24 -3.60 0.00
C TYR A 55 0.18 -2.27 -0.62
N PHE A 56 -0.81 -1.46 -0.97
CA PHE A 56 -0.65 -0.08 -1.40
C PHE A 56 -1.83 0.77 -0.94
N GLY A 57 -1.56 1.94 -0.36
CA GLY A 57 -2.56 2.87 0.15
C GLY A 57 -1.98 4.27 0.37
N ASP A 58 -2.73 5.15 1.03
CA ASP A 58 -2.23 6.47 1.43
C ASP A 58 -0.98 6.34 2.30
N LEU A 59 -0.03 7.23 2.10
CA LEU A 59 1.11 7.36 2.99
C LEU A 59 0.74 8.34 4.11
N ASP A 60 -0.03 7.85 5.05
CA ASP A 60 -0.45 8.51 6.27
C ASP A 60 -0.33 7.55 7.46
N TYR A 61 -0.54 8.04 8.67
CA TYR A 61 -0.46 7.21 9.88
C TYR A 61 -1.43 6.03 9.85
N GLU A 62 -2.62 6.21 9.25
CA GLU A 62 -3.62 5.16 9.17
C GLU A 62 -3.24 4.09 8.15
N GLY A 63 -2.78 4.47 6.96
CA GLY A 63 -2.32 3.53 5.94
C GLY A 63 -1.14 2.67 6.43
N ILE A 64 -0.20 3.29 7.14
CA ILE A 64 0.91 2.57 7.78
C ILE A 64 0.40 1.56 8.82
N LEU A 65 -0.52 1.99 9.69
CA LEU A 65 -1.11 1.11 10.72
C LEU A 65 -1.87 -0.06 10.10
N ILE A 66 -2.64 0.19 9.03
CA ILE A 66 -3.36 -0.85 8.30
C ILE A 66 -2.39 -1.90 7.77
N TYR A 67 -1.31 -1.46 7.12
CA TYR A 67 -0.29 -2.38 6.61
C TYR A 67 0.34 -3.22 7.73
N GLU A 68 0.82 -2.59 8.79
CA GLU A 68 1.50 -3.30 9.88
C GLU A 68 0.57 -4.31 10.59
N HIS A 69 -0.70 -3.95 10.74
CA HIS A 69 -1.69 -4.86 11.29
C HIS A 69 -1.92 -6.08 10.37
N LEU A 70 -2.14 -5.83 9.07
CA LEU A 70 -2.33 -6.92 8.09
C LEU A 70 -1.10 -7.82 7.99
N ALA A 71 0.08 -7.24 7.87
CA ALA A 71 1.33 -7.99 7.74
C ALA A 71 1.72 -8.76 9.02
N GLY A 72 1.27 -8.27 10.18
CA GLY A 72 1.54 -8.89 11.48
C GLY A 72 0.59 -10.02 11.87
N MET A 73 -0.51 -10.20 11.12
CA MET A 73 -1.47 -11.29 11.42
C MET A 73 -1.04 -12.61 10.79
N PRO A 74 -1.28 -13.74 11.49
CA PRO A 74 -0.95 -15.07 10.97
C PRO A 74 -2.06 -15.56 10.02
N TRP A 75 -2.07 -15.03 8.80
CA TRP A 75 -3.01 -15.48 7.78
C TRP A 75 -2.63 -16.85 7.23
N GLU A 76 -3.61 -17.73 7.15
CA GLU A 76 -3.47 -19.06 6.53
C GLU A 76 -4.61 -19.29 5.53
N ASN A 77 -4.28 -19.88 4.37
CA ASN A 77 -5.28 -20.31 3.42
C ASN A 77 -5.95 -21.63 3.87
N LEU A 78 -6.95 -22.11 3.12
CA LEU A 78 -7.66 -23.36 3.43
C LEU A 78 -6.74 -24.59 3.50
N SER A 79 -5.60 -24.57 2.82
CA SER A 79 -4.59 -25.63 2.88
C SER A 79 -3.63 -25.51 4.07
N GLY A 80 -3.85 -24.56 4.98
CA GLY A 80 -2.99 -24.31 6.14
C GLY A 80 -1.63 -23.70 5.80
N LYS A 81 -1.49 -23.11 4.60
CA LYS A 81 -0.26 -22.41 4.19
C LYS A 81 -0.34 -20.95 4.55
N ALA A 82 0.78 -20.42 5.08
CA ALA A 82 0.90 -19.01 5.44
C ALA A 82 0.73 -18.10 4.21
N VAL A 83 -0.08 -17.05 4.38
CA VAL A 83 -0.27 -15.98 3.38
C VAL A 83 0.50 -14.76 3.85
N ARG A 84 1.43 -14.28 3.04
CA ARG A 84 2.29 -13.15 3.34
C ARG A 84 1.86 -11.92 2.53
N ILE A 85 1.90 -10.75 3.17
CA ILE A 85 1.61 -9.47 2.54
C ILE A 85 2.86 -8.60 2.63
N ASP A 86 3.43 -8.27 1.48
CA ASP A 86 4.55 -7.34 1.37
C ASP A 86 4.05 -5.92 1.04
N LEU A 87 4.92 -4.93 1.25
CA LEU A 87 4.65 -3.56 0.85
C LEU A 87 4.98 -3.36 -0.63
N PHE A 88 4.14 -2.64 -1.38
CA PHE A 88 4.48 -2.27 -2.76
C PHE A 88 5.44 -1.07 -2.76
N VAL A 89 6.68 -1.32 -2.37
CA VAL A 89 7.73 -0.32 -2.15
C VAL A 89 7.91 0.61 -3.34
N THR A 90 7.97 0.05 -4.56
CA THR A 90 8.18 0.83 -5.78
C THR A 90 7.12 1.91 -6.00
N ALA A 91 5.86 1.60 -5.66
CA ALA A 91 4.77 2.58 -5.75
C ALA A 91 4.93 3.69 -4.69
N TYR A 92 5.29 3.34 -3.46
CA TYR A 92 5.56 4.32 -2.43
C TYR A 92 6.78 5.19 -2.73
N GLU A 93 7.88 4.63 -3.25
CA GLU A 93 9.05 5.42 -3.68
C GLU A 93 8.65 6.43 -4.77
N LYS A 94 7.83 6.01 -5.74
CA LYS A 94 7.33 6.92 -6.78
C LYS A 94 6.41 8.01 -6.20
N MET A 95 5.57 7.69 -5.20
CA MET A 95 4.79 8.71 -4.47
C MET A 95 5.70 9.73 -3.79
N LEU A 96 6.76 9.27 -3.14
CA LEU A 96 7.72 10.12 -2.43
C LEU A 96 8.49 11.03 -3.39
N ASP A 97 8.94 10.51 -4.52
CA ASP A 97 9.61 11.32 -5.56
C ASP A 97 8.67 12.39 -6.15
N LYS A 98 7.40 12.06 -6.36
CA LYS A 98 6.39 13.05 -6.80
C LYS A 98 6.10 14.08 -5.72
N ALA A 99 6.01 13.67 -4.46
CA ALA A 99 5.78 14.59 -3.35
C ALA A 99 6.96 15.57 -3.16
N GLU A 100 8.20 15.12 -3.37
CA GLU A 100 9.38 16.01 -3.36
C GLU A 100 9.25 17.11 -4.41
N ASN A 101 8.79 16.77 -5.62
CA ASN A 101 8.56 17.75 -6.69
C ASN A 101 7.36 18.68 -6.42
N THR A 102 6.36 18.20 -5.68
CA THR A 102 5.18 18.99 -5.29
C THR A 102 5.51 20.05 -4.24
N GLY A 103 6.45 19.74 -3.35
CA GLY A 103 6.81 20.55 -2.18
C GLY A 103 5.94 20.22 -0.97
N LEU A 104 6.58 20.19 0.19
CA LEU A 104 5.95 19.79 1.47
C LEU A 104 4.70 20.61 1.81
N GLU A 105 4.78 21.93 1.56
CA GLU A 105 3.70 22.89 1.82
C GLU A 105 2.45 22.65 0.99
N ASN A 106 2.59 22.02 -0.17
CA ASN A 106 1.49 21.74 -1.10
C ASN A 106 0.85 20.36 -0.89
N LEU A 107 1.42 19.55 0.00
CA LEU A 107 0.81 18.28 0.39
C LEU A 107 -0.41 18.53 1.29
N PRO A 108 -1.43 17.67 1.23
CA PRO A 108 -2.61 17.80 2.09
C PRO A 108 -2.26 17.60 3.56
N ASP A 109 -3.03 18.23 4.42
CA ASP A 109 -2.92 18.08 5.87
C ASP A 109 -3.42 16.71 6.32
N THR A 110 -2.74 16.14 7.32
CA THR A 110 -3.18 14.89 7.96
C THR A 110 -4.58 15.04 8.53
N LYS A 111 -5.43 14.05 8.30
CA LYS A 111 -6.79 14.03 8.83
C LYS A 111 -6.76 14.05 10.35
N GLU A 112 -7.68 14.81 10.95
CA GLU A 112 -7.82 14.87 12.40
C GLU A 112 -8.07 13.48 13.00
N LYS A 113 -7.57 13.26 14.22
CA LYS A 113 -7.73 12.04 15.01
C LYS A 113 -7.03 10.78 14.50
N GLN A 114 -6.03 10.90 13.64
CA GLN A 114 -5.16 9.78 13.35
C GLN A 114 -4.20 9.52 14.53
N ASN A 115 -3.76 8.26 14.69
CA ASN A 115 -2.64 7.97 15.58
C ASN A 115 -1.37 8.68 15.07
N SER A 116 -0.37 8.85 15.92
CA SER A 116 0.89 9.51 15.57
C SER A 116 2.08 8.54 15.53
N ASN A 117 1.82 7.23 15.48
CA ASN A 117 2.86 6.22 15.46
C ASN A 117 3.28 5.93 14.02
N ILE A 118 4.57 6.02 13.77
CA ILE A 118 5.18 5.57 12.53
C ILE A 118 5.75 4.18 12.80
N GLY A 119 5.18 3.19 12.14
CA GLY A 119 5.57 1.80 12.36
C GLY A 119 6.97 1.48 11.85
N THR A 120 7.73 0.73 12.65
CA THR A 120 9.10 0.34 12.30
C THR A 120 9.14 -0.67 11.16
N LEU A 121 8.16 -1.57 11.06
CA LEU A 121 8.08 -2.54 9.97
C LEU A 121 7.90 -1.83 8.62
N PHE A 122 6.96 -0.89 8.54
CA PHE A 122 6.74 -0.12 7.32
C PHE A 122 8.02 0.59 6.86
N LEU A 123 8.68 1.32 7.76
CA LEU A 123 9.91 2.04 7.45
C LEU A 123 11.06 1.12 7.02
N SER A 124 11.13 -0.09 7.54
CA SER A 124 12.22 -1.04 7.26
C SER A 124 12.34 -1.44 5.77
N PHE A 125 11.27 -1.27 4.99
CA PHE A 125 11.29 -1.56 3.55
C PHE A 125 12.03 -0.51 2.72
N PHE A 126 12.28 0.68 3.28
CA PHE A 126 12.82 1.82 2.55
C PHE A 126 14.29 2.07 2.87
N LYS A 127 15.02 2.60 1.89
CA LYS A 127 16.34 3.17 2.09
C LYS A 127 16.24 4.39 3.03
N GLN A 128 17.32 4.70 3.74
CA GLN A 128 17.38 5.78 4.74
C GLN A 128 16.82 7.11 4.22
N ARG A 129 17.15 7.51 3.01
CA ARG A 129 16.64 8.74 2.37
C ARG A 129 15.10 8.80 2.42
N TYR A 130 14.42 7.73 2.01
CA TYR A 130 12.97 7.67 2.01
C TYR A 130 12.38 7.56 3.40
N GLN A 131 13.04 6.86 4.32
CA GLN A 131 12.62 6.82 5.73
C GLN A 131 12.59 8.24 6.33
N GLU A 132 13.65 9.01 6.12
CA GLU A 132 13.77 10.39 6.59
C GLU A 132 12.67 11.28 5.98
N GLN A 133 12.42 11.14 4.68
CA GLN A 133 11.36 11.88 3.97
C GLN A 133 9.97 11.53 4.51
N ILE A 134 9.64 10.25 4.70
CA ILE A 134 8.38 9.79 5.30
C ILE A 134 8.18 10.42 6.68
N VAL A 135 9.18 10.33 7.54
CA VAL A 135 9.12 10.88 8.90
C VAL A 135 8.94 12.40 8.87
N GLN A 136 9.65 13.09 7.99
CA GLN A 136 9.54 14.55 7.83
C GLN A 136 8.11 14.96 7.42
N ILE A 137 7.54 14.32 6.42
CA ILE A 137 6.19 14.60 5.91
C ILE A 137 5.15 14.40 7.02
N LEU A 138 5.18 13.25 7.67
CA LEU A 138 4.19 12.92 8.70
C LEU A 138 4.31 13.81 9.94
N ARG A 139 5.53 14.11 10.39
CA ARG A 139 5.77 15.03 11.52
C ARG A 139 5.40 16.47 11.23
N ALA A 140 5.44 16.86 9.95
CA ALA A 140 4.95 18.18 9.53
C ALA A 140 3.40 18.25 9.47
N GLY A 141 2.69 17.20 9.85
CA GLY A 141 1.23 17.13 9.77
C GLY A 141 0.70 16.99 8.35
N LYS A 142 1.51 16.45 7.46
CA LYS A 142 1.17 16.22 6.05
C LYS A 142 1.07 14.73 5.74
N TYR A 143 0.45 14.38 4.61
CA TYR A 143 0.45 13.02 4.10
C TYR A 143 0.51 13.00 2.57
N ILE A 144 0.74 11.84 1.98
CA ILE A 144 0.69 11.66 0.54
C ILE A 144 -0.49 10.76 0.19
N PRO A 145 -1.53 11.30 -0.48
CA PRO A 145 -2.62 10.47 -0.97
C PRO A 145 -2.14 9.57 -2.11
N GLN A 146 -2.64 8.35 -2.16
CA GLN A 146 -2.32 7.40 -3.24
C GLN A 146 -2.69 7.94 -4.63
N GLU A 147 -3.63 8.88 -4.70
CA GLU A 147 -4.07 9.57 -5.92
C GLU A 147 -3.01 10.53 -6.50
N ILE A 148 -1.90 10.75 -5.81
CA ILE A 148 -0.74 11.46 -6.39
C ILE A 148 -0.20 10.71 -7.62
N LEU A 149 -0.36 9.39 -7.64
CA LEU A 149 -0.10 8.55 -8.81
C LEU A 149 -1.36 8.45 -9.68
N ASN A 150 -1.17 8.57 -10.97
CA ASN A 150 -2.22 8.48 -11.98
C ASN A 150 -1.86 7.42 -13.05
N GLU A 151 -2.70 7.27 -14.07
CA GLU A 151 -2.55 6.25 -15.09
C GLU A 151 -1.21 6.29 -15.86
N HIS A 152 -0.56 7.44 -15.95
CA HIS A 152 0.74 7.60 -16.62
C HIS A 152 1.91 7.13 -15.76
N ASP A 153 1.68 6.90 -14.49
CA ASP A 153 2.71 6.50 -13.53
C ASP A 153 2.90 4.99 -13.44
N TRP A 154 1.95 4.19 -13.94
CA TRP A 154 1.95 2.74 -13.75
C TRP A 154 2.86 1.96 -14.71
N GLY A 155 3.23 2.58 -15.84
CA GLY A 155 4.12 1.97 -16.85
C GLY A 155 5.59 1.88 -16.46
#